data_a9d58b5e2dcc188ae9be874943093de6
#
_entry.id   a9d58b5e2dcc188ae9be874943093de6
#
_cell.length_a   1.000
_cell.length_b   1.000
_cell.length_c   1.000
_cell.angle_alpha   90.00
_cell.angle_beta   90.00
_cell.angle_gamma   90.00
#
_symmetry.space_group_name_H-M   'P 1'
#
loop_
_entity.id
_entity.type
_entity.pdbx_description
1 polymer ?
#
loop_
_entity_poly.entity_id
_entity_poly.type
_entity_poly.pdbx_seq_one_letter_code
_entity_poly.pdbx_strand_id
1 'polypeptide(L)'
;RSINIFVLGDANQPGMFTVSALSTLTNAIFKSGGIKSTGSLRNIQLKRKGKVIATFDFYDLLLKGDTSNDSRLMQGDVIFIPPIAKTVGIDGEVGRPAIYELKENETLRDLVKFSGNLKPKADIFSAELKRVNPSDNGFSLSQVDMQDASQDSFQLKNGDVIGIYPVINELKNAVLL
;
A
#
# COMPACT_ATOMS: atom_id res chain seq x y z
N ARG A 1 10.64 -33.01 6.31
CA ARG A 1 10.88 -33.04 4.86
C ARG A 1 11.03 -31.62 4.35
N SER A 2 12.04 -31.35 3.54
CA SER A 2 12.30 -30.04 2.91
C SER A 2 11.84 -30.05 1.45
N ILE A 3 11.56 -28.86 0.94
CA ILE A 3 11.21 -28.60 -0.46
C ILE A 3 12.04 -27.43 -0.98
N ASN A 4 12.27 -27.41 -2.28
CA ASN A 4 12.90 -26.28 -2.97
C ASN A 4 11.84 -25.45 -3.68
N ILE A 5 11.94 -24.14 -3.49
CA ILE A 5 11.06 -23.15 -4.09
C ILE A 5 11.89 -22.00 -4.67
N PHE A 6 11.28 -21.15 -5.46
CA PHE A 6 11.91 -19.94 -6.01
C PHE A 6 11.21 -18.71 -5.50
N VAL A 7 11.99 -17.67 -5.15
CA VAL A 7 11.50 -16.33 -4.90
C VAL A 7 12.15 -15.41 -5.93
N LEU A 8 11.36 -14.83 -6.81
CA LEU A 8 11.83 -14.08 -7.98
C LEU A 8 11.13 -12.72 -8.09
N GLY A 9 11.66 -11.86 -8.97
CA GLY A 9 11.20 -10.49 -9.13
C GLY A 9 11.83 -9.56 -8.10
N ASP A 10 11.07 -8.61 -7.56
CA ASP A 10 11.56 -7.57 -6.65
C ASP A 10 11.68 -8.03 -5.19
N ALA A 11 12.19 -9.23 -4.96
CA ALA A 11 12.63 -9.68 -3.64
C ALA A 11 13.99 -9.09 -3.27
N ASN A 12 14.27 -8.89 -1.98
CA ASN A 12 15.58 -8.43 -1.54
C ASN A 12 16.70 -9.41 -1.90
N GLN A 13 16.43 -10.71 -1.74
CA GLN A 13 17.34 -11.79 -2.12
C GLN A 13 16.60 -12.77 -3.03
N PRO A 14 16.52 -12.51 -4.35
CA PRO A 14 15.91 -13.45 -5.28
C PRO A 14 16.77 -14.69 -5.45
N GLY A 15 16.13 -15.84 -5.65
CA GLY A 15 16.83 -17.09 -5.87
C GLY A 15 16.04 -18.32 -5.47
N MET A 16 16.74 -19.45 -5.37
CA MET A 16 16.19 -20.71 -4.91
C MET A 16 16.40 -20.87 -3.40
N PHE A 17 15.34 -21.28 -2.72
CA PHE A 17 15.36 -21.52 -1.27
C PHE A 17 14.91 -22.93 -0.93
N THR A 18 15.63 -23.56 -0.02
CA THR A 18 15.16 -24.78 0.63
C THR A 18 14.39 -24.40 1.89
N VAL A 19 13.14 -24.82 1.96
CA VAL A 19 12.22 -24.53 3.07
C VAL A 19 11.57 -25.81 3.58
N SER A 20 10.94 -25.77 4.75
CA SER A 20 10.13 -26.88 5.24
C SER A 20 8.94 -27.15 4.30
N ALA A 21 8.55 -28.40 4.14
CA ALA A 21 7.31 -28.76 3.44
C ALA A 21 6.03 -28.23 4.11
N LEU A 22 6.16 -27.67 5.32
CA LEU A 22 5.06 -26.99 6.04
C LEU A 22 5.08 -25.47 5.89
N SER A 23 6.08 -24.93 5.17
CA SER A 23 6.22 -23.47 5.00
C SER A 23 5.13 -22.91 4.12
N THR A 24 4.78 -21.68 4.42
CA THR A 24 3.84 -20.87 3.67
C THR A 24 4.57 -19.84 2.81
N LEU A 25 3.81 -19.14 1.96
CA LEU A 25 4.30 -18.06 1.12
C LEU A 25 4.98 -16.96 1.96
N THR A 26 4.35 -16.56 3.07
CA THR A 26 4.89 -15.54 3.98
C THR A 26 6.23 -15.96 4.58
N ASN A 27 6.38 -17.22 5.00
CA ASN A 27 7.65 -17.74 5.52
C ASN A 27 8.78 -17.61 4.48
N ALA A 28 8.50 -17.92 3.21
CA ALA A 28 9.49 -17.84 2.15
C ALA A 28 9.89 -16.38 1.84
N ILE A 29 8.94 -15.44 1.84
CA ILE A 29 9.23 -14.04 1.63
C ILE A 29 10.11 -13.49 2.75
N PHE A 30 9.82 -13.79 4.01
CA PHE A 30 10.69 -13.37 5.11
C PHE A 30 12.09 -14.02 5.01
N LYS A 31 12.17 -15.28 4.59
CA LYS A 31 13.44 -15.96 4.39
C LYS A 31 14.29 -15.34 3.28
N SER A 32 13.66 -14.77 2.24
CA SER A 32 14.32 -14.03 1.16
C SER A 32 14.67 -12.58 1.52
N GLY A 33 14.56 -12.22 2.79
CA GLY A 33 14.87 -10.86 3.26
C GLY A 33 13.78 -9.83 2.97
N GLY A 34 12.59 -10.26 2.57
CA GLY A 34 11.46 -9.39 2.27
C GLY A 34 11.42 -8.87 0.84
N ILE A 35 10.65 -7.81 0.63
CA ILE A 35 10.36 -7.22 -0.68
C ILE A 35 11.09 -5.88 -0.80
N LYS A 36 11.68 -5.60 -1.96
CA LYS A 36 12.28 -4.29 -2.27
C LYS A 36 11.22 -3.19 -2.28
N SER A 37 11.65 -1.95 -2.06
CA SER A 37 10.77 -0.77 -2.17
C SER A 37 10.14 -0.59 -3.56
N THR A 38 10.75 -1.19 -4.58
CA THR A 38 10.25 -1.21 -5.97
C THR A 38 9.25 -2.32 -6.26
N GLY A 39 9.09 -3.27 -5.33
CA GLY A 39 8.21 -4.43 -5.49
C GLY A 39 6.82 -4.21 -4.93
N SER A 40 5.83 -4.86 -5.55
CA SER A 40 4.46 -4.84 -5.07
C SER A 40 4.31 -5.63 -3.78
N LEU A 41 3.73 -5.03 -2.77
CA LEU A 41 3.27 -5.70 -1.54
C LEU A 41 1.88 -6.35 -1.71
N ARG A 42 1.16 -5.99 -2.76
CA ARG A 42 -0.26 -6.29 -2.90
C ARG A 42 -0.61 -7.23 -4.04
N ASN A 43 0.38 -7.56 -4.89
CA ASN A 43 0.19 -8.44 -6.04
C ASN A 43 1.27 -9.53 -6.07
N ILE A 44 1.55 -10.16 -4.94
CA ILE A 44 2.51 -11.25 -4.86
C ILE A 44 1.86 -12.51 -5.43
N GLN A 45 2.49 -13.10 -6.45
CA GLN A 45 1.94 -14.23 -7.18
C GLN A 45 2.61 -15.54 -6.76
N LEU A 46 1.80 -16.51 -6.39
CA LEU A 46 2.24 -17.89 -6.25
C LEU A 46 1.97 -18.63 -7.57
N LYS A 47 3.05 -19.05 -8.22
CA LYS A 47 2.98 -19.79 -9.48
C LYS A 47 3.37 -21.26 -9.29
N ARG A 48 2.59 -22.13 -9.86
CA ARG A 48 2.84 -23.59 -9.88
C ARG A 48 2.72 -24.11 -11.30
N LYS A 49 3.77 -24.79 -11.78
CA LYS A 49 3.82 -25.29 -13.18
C LYS A 49 3.49 -24.20 -14.21
N GLY A 50 4.03 -22.98 -13.99
CA GLY A 50 3.84 -21.84 -14.89
C GLY A 50 2.50 -21.09 -14.77
N LYS A 51 1.57 -21.55 -13.94
CA LYS A 51 0.27 -20.90 -13.74
C LYS A 51 0.20 -20.17 -12.41
N VAL A 52 -0.41 -19.00 -12.39
CA VAL A 52 -0.75 -18.29 -11.13
C VAL A 52 -1.87 -19.06 -10.45
N ILE A 53 -1.61 -19.58 -9.26
CA ILE A 53 -2.57 -20.34 -8.46
C ILE A 53 -3.15 -19.55 -7.30
N ALA A 54 -2.42 -18.51 -6.85
CA ALA A 54 -2.88 -17.60 -5.81
C ALA A 54 -2.19 -16.23 -5.96
N THR A 55 -2.86 -15.20 -5.52
CA THR A 55 -2.31 -13.85 -5.35
C THR A 55 -2.43 -13.47 -3.89
N PHE A 56 -1.34 -13.00 -3.32
CA PHE A 56 -1.26 -12.63 -1.91
C PHE A 56 -1.11 -11.13 -1.77
N ASP A 57 -1.88 -10.54 -0.85
CA ASP A 57 -1.86 -9.13 -0.50
C ASP A 57 -1.29 -8.98 0.93
N PHE A 58 -0.09 -8.43 1.02
CA PHE A 58 0.57 -8.22 2.32
C PHE A 58 -0.15 -7.21 3.22
N TYR A 59 -0.99 -6.33 2.65
CA TYR A 59 -1.78 -5.40 3.45
C TYR A 59 -2.81 -6.13 4.31
N ASP A 60 -3.34 -7.24 3.86
CA ASP A 60 -4.23 -8.07 4.70
C ASP A 60 -3.49 -8.57 5.93
N LEU A 61 -2.24 -9.03 5.78
CA LEU A 61 -1.41 -9.43 6.90
C LEU A 61 -0.96 -8.24 7.76
N LEU A 62 -0.38 -7.21 7.15
CA LEU A 62 0.28 -6.11 7.88
C LEU A 62 -0.71 -5.15 8.54
N LEU A 63 -1.85 -4.88 7.91
CA LEU A 63 -2.81 -3.89 8.38
C LEU A 63 -4.01 -4.51 9.09
N LYS A 64 -4.33 -5.79 8.84
CA LYS A 64 -5.49 -6.48 9.41
C LYS A 64 -5.11 -7.70 10.25
N GLY A 65 -3.85 -8.17 10.19
CA GLY A 65 -3.43 -9.41 10.84
C GLY A 65 -4.05 -10.67 10.23
N ASP A 66 -4.55 -10.58 9.01
CA ASP A 66 -5.23 -11.68 8.33
C ASP A 66 -4.22 -12.58 7.61
N THR A 67 -4.18 -13.85 7.99
CA THR A 67 -3.32 -14.90 7.41
C THR A 67 -4.10 -15.91 6.57
N SER A 68 -5.40 -15.70 6.35
CA SER A 68 -6.27 -16.69 5.70
C SER A 68 -5.85 -17.06 4.28
N ASN A 69 -5.21 -16.13 3.57
CA ASN A 69 -4.72 -16.32 2.20
C ASN A 69 -3.25 -16.75 2.12
N ASP A 70 -2.59 -17.02 3.25
CA ASP A 70 -1.19 -17.46 3.28
C ASP A 70 -1.05 -18.92 2.84
N SER A 71 -0.84 -19.10 1.56
CA SER A 71 -0.84 -20.41 0.89
C SER A 71 0.35 -21.27 1.29
N ARG A 72 0.11 -22.57 1.54
CA ARG A 72 1.17 -23.57 1.74
C ARG A 72 1.93 -23.82 0.43
N LEU A 73 3.25 -23.90 0.55
CA LEU A 73 4.14 -24.11 -0.57
C LEU A 73 4.32 -25.59 -0.91
N MET A 74 4.61 -25.86 -2.18
CA MET A 74 4.95 -27.17 -2.70
C MET A 74 6.29 -27.13 -3.43
N GLN A 75 6.88 -28.33 -3.65
CA GLN A 75 8.11 -28.47 -4.40
C GLN A 75 8.00 -27.82 -5.79
N GLY A 76 8.94 -26.93 -6.11
CA GLY A 76 9.04 -26.25 -7.39
C GLY A 76 8.11 -25.04 -7.56
N ASP A 77 7.43 -24.60 -6.50
CA ASP A 77 6.64 -23.36 -6.52
C ASP A 77 7.54 -22.15 -6.76
N VAL A 78 6.99 -21.17 -7.45
CA VAL A 78 7.62 -19.87 -7.71
C VAL A 78 6.78 -18.78 -7.04
N ILE A 79 7.39 -18.04 -6.15
CA ILE A 79 6.83 -16.79 -5.61
C ILE A 79 7.39 -15.66 -6.46
N PHE A 80 6.53 -14.97 -7.19
CA PHE A 80 6.91 -13.85 -8.05
C PHE A 80 6.39 -12.53 -7.50
N ILE A 81 7.31 -11.59 -7.29
CA ILE A 81 7.03 -10.26 -6.78
C ILE A 81 7.17 -9.28 -7.96
N PRO A 82 6.05 -8.82 -8.56
CA PRO A 82 6.10 -7.85 -9.65
C PRO A 82 6.49 -6.45 -9.14
N PRO A 83 6.87 -5.52 -10.03
CA PRO A 83 7.05 -4.12 -9.68
C PRO A 83 5.78 -3.50 -9.11
N ILE A 84 5.96 -2.53 -8.21
CA ILE A 84 4.85 -1.74 -7.66
C ILE A 84 4.17 -0.94 -8.79
N ALA A 85 2.84 -0.88 -8.78
CA ALA A 85 2.08 -0.21 -9.83
C ALA A 85 1.74 1.24 -9.44
N LYS A 86 0.64 1.43 -8.71
CA LYS A 86 0.16 2.75 -8.32
C LYS A 86 0.47 3.02 -6.85
N THR A 87 1.13 4.15 -6.58
CA THR A 87 1.40 4.62 -5.22
C THR A 87 0.82 6.01 -5.00
N VAL A 88 0.28 6.23 -3.82
CA VAL A 88 -0.28 7.51 -3.38
C VAL A 88 0.22 7.82 -1.97
N GLY A 89 0.71 9.04 -1.78
CA GLY A 89 1.11 9.54 -0.48
C GLY A 89 -0.07 10.11 0.30
N ILE A 90 -0.04 9.96 1.62
CA ILE A 90 -0.93 10.66 2.53
C ILE A 90 -0.13 11.20 3.71
N ASP A 91 -0.33 12.46 4.06
CA ASP A 91 0.41 13.16 5.10
C ASP A 91 -0.54 13.98 5.99
N GLY A 92 -0.02 14.43 7.14
CA GLY A 92 -0.73 15.28 8.08
C GLY A 92 -1.52 14.51 9.13
N GLU A 93 -2.78 14.90 9.33
CA GLU A 93 -3.64 14.44 10.43
C GLU A 93 -4.24 13.04 10.19
N VAL A 94 -3.38 12.06 9.98
CA VAL A 94 -3.70 10.63 9.85
C VAL A 94 -2.86 9.80 10.83
N GLY A 95 -3.29 8.58 11.09
CA GLY A 95 -2.62 7.69 12.05
C GLY A 95 -1.19 7.31 11.64
N ARG A 96 -0.97 6.99 10.36
CA ARG A 96 0.32 6.58 9.79
C ARG A 96 0.56 7.26 8.46
N PRO A 97 1.12 8.47 8.44
CA PRO A 97 1.52 9.15 7.21
C PRO A 97 2.57 8.32 6.45
N ALA A 98 2.31 8.01 5.19
CA ALA A 98 3.21 7.22 4.35
C ALA A 98 2.77 7.23 2.88
N ILE A 99 3.56 6.58 2.03
CA ILE A 99 3.20 6.24 0.66
C ILE A 99 2.62 4.83 0.66
N TYR A 100 1.42 4.67 0.11
CA TYR A 100 0.70 3.41 0.04
C TYR A 100 0.53 2.94 -1.41
N GLU A 101 0.57 1.62 -1.61
CA GLU A 101 0.21 1.00 -2.87
C GLU A 101 -1.31 0.86 -2.95
N LEU A 102 -1.92 1.35 -4.03
CA LEU A 102 -3.35 1.25 -4.28
C LEU A 102 -3.64 0.37 -5.50
N LYS A 103 -4.69 -0.42 -5.41
CA LYS A 103 -5.28 -1.11 -6.55
C LYS A 103 -6.14 -0.14 -7.36
N GLU A 104 -6.43 -0.49 -8.63
CA GLU A 104 -7.14 0.40 -9.55
C GLU A 104 -8.54 0.83 -9.06
N ASN A 105 -9.22 -0.04 -8.35
CA ASN A 105 -10.56 0.20 -7.82
C ASN A 105 -10.59 0.81 -6.40
N GLU A 106 -9.42 1.09 -5.82
CA GLU A 106 -9.35 1.65 -4.48
C GLU A 106 -9.38 3.18 -4.51
N THR A 107 -10.03 3.74 -3.52
CA THR A 107 -10.40 5.15 -3.41
C THR A 107 -9.62 5.86 -2.31
N LEU A 108 -9.85 7.17 -2.17
CA LEU A 108 -9.35 7.96 -1.04
C LEU A 108 -9.82 7.39 0.31
N ARG A 109 -11.02 6.83 0.39
CA ARG A 109 -11.52 6.16 1.60
C ARG A 109 -10.63 4.98 2.01
N ASP A 110 -10.20 4.17 1.02
CA ASP A 110 -9.30 3.03 1.28
C ASP A 110 -7.93 3.52 1.73
N LEU A 111 -7.38 4.56 1.08
CA LEU A 111 -6.13 5.19 1.48
C LEU A 111 -6.17 5.68 2.94
N VAL A 112 -7.25 6.34 3.35
CA VAL A 112 -7.44 6.80 4.73
C VAL A 112 -7.48 5.62 5.70
N LYS A 113 -8.15 4.53 5.36
CA LYS A 113 -8.14 3.31 6.19
C LYS A 113 -6.75 2.72 6.34
N PHE A 114 -5.99 2.62 5.25
CA PHE A 114 -4.61 2.10 5.29
C PHE A 114 -3.70 2.98 6.14
N SER A 115 -3.91 4.28 6.13
CA SER A 115 -3.16 5.24 6.94
C SER A 115 -3.56 5.27 8.43
N GLY A 116 -4.44 4.38 8.88
CA GLY A 116 -4.88 4.30 10.28
C GLY A 116 -5.95 5.31 10.65
N ASN A 117 -6.74 5.75 9.67
CA ASN A 117 -7.83 6.72 9.76
C ASN A 117 -7.40 8.16 10.10
N LEU A 118 -8.35 9.07 10.02
CA LEU A 118 -8.17 10.47 10.36
C LEU A 118 -8.03 10.67 11.86
N LYS A 119 -7.14 11.57 12.25
CA LYS A 119 -7.08 12.05 13.63
C LYS A 119 -8.26 12.99 13.93
N PRO A 120 -8.63 13.15 15.24
CA PRO A 120 -9.80 13.97 15.62
C PRO A 120 -9.76 15.43 15.18
N LYS A 121 -8.56 15.99 14.97
CA LYS A 121 -8.38 17.38 14.54
C LYS A 121 -8.30 17.57 13.02
N ALA A 122 -8.44 16.49 12.25
CA ALA A 122 -8.37 16.56 10.79
C ALA A 122 -9.49 17.46 10.20
N ASP A 123 -9.10 18.35 9.30
CA ASP A 123 -10.05 19.11 8.50
C ASP A 123 -10.49 18.28 7.29
N ILE A 124 -11.71 17.78 7.32
CA ILE A 124 -12.27 16.92 6.27
C ILE A 124 -12.78 17.70 5.06
N PHE A 125 -12.92 19.02 5.16
CA PHE A 125 -13.46 19.85 4.08
C PHE A 125 -12.37 20.47 3.21
N SER A 126 -11.13 20.51 3.66
CA SER A 126 -10.02 21.19 2.97
C SER A 126 -8.75 20.34 2.89
N ALA A 127 -8.89 19.06 2.59
CA ALA A 127 -7.74 18.24 2.22
C ALA A 127 -7.12 18.76 0.91
N GLU A 128 -5.79 18.72 0.82
CA GLU A 128 -5.04 19.17 -0.36
C GLU A 128 -4.59 17.97 -1.19
N LEU A 129 -4.92 17.98 -2.46
CA LEU A 129 -4.37 17.07 -3.44
C LEU A 129 -3.23 17.74 -4.21
N LYS A 130 -2.02 17.21 -4.06
CA LYS A 130 -0.88 17.54 -4.90
C LYS A 130 -0.71 16.48 -5.97
N ARG A 131 -0.83 16.88 -7.22
CA ARG A 131 -0.70 15.99 -8.39
C ARG A 131 0.39 16.45 -9.31
N VAL A 132 1.28 15.53 -9.73
CA VAL A 132 2.28 15.82 -10.74
C VAL A 132 1.62 16.02 -12.10
N ASN A 133 1.99 17.10 -12.78
CA ASN A 133 1.54 17.39 -14.13
C ASN A 133 2.68 17.06 -15.13
N PRO A 134 2.57 15.96 -15.90
CA PRO A 134 3.66 15.54 -16.79
C PRO A 134 3.95 16.50 -17.94
N SER A 135 2.99 17.38 -18.28
CA SER A 135 3.13 18.27 -19.45
C SER A 135 4.02 19.48 -19.22
N ASP A 136 4.22 19.90 -17.98
CA ASP A 136 4.97 21.11 -17.63
C ASP A 136 6.01 20.91 -16.51
N ASN A 137 6.27 19.67 -16.10
CA ASN A 137 7.13 19.32 -14.97
C ASN A 137 6.73 20.01 -13.65
N GLY A 138 5.48 20.42 -13.53
CA GLY A 138 4.93 21.09 -12.38
C GLY A 138 4.02 20.22 -11.54
N PHE A 139 3.39 20.86 -10.56
CA PHE A 139 2.33 20.24 -9.76
C PHE A 139 1.06 21.08 -9.90
N SER A 140 -0.07 20.41 -9.86
CA SER A 140 -1.33 21.05 -9.53
C SER A 140 -1.64 20.86 -8.04
N LEU A 141 -2.14 21.91 -7.40
CA LEU A 141 -2.69 21.84 -6.05
C LEU A 141 -4.18 22.07 -6.16
N SER A 142 -4.99 21.21 -5.58
CA SER A 142 -6.44 21.37 -5.53
C SER A 142 -6.97 20.98 -4.15
N GLN A 143 -8.00 21.65 -3.71
CA GLN A 143 -8.72 21.24 -2.51
C GLN A 143 -9.67 20.10 -2.84
N VAL A 144 -9.77 19.17 -1.91
CA VAL A 144 -10.63 18.01 -1.99
C VAL A 144 -11.52 17.99 -0.75
N ASP A 145 -12.83 18.01 -0.97
CA ASP A 145 -13.78 17.69 0.08
C ASP A 145 -13.77 16.17 0.29
N MET A 146 -13.34 15.73 1.43
CA MET A 146 -13.21 14.30 1.72
C MET A 146 -14.56 13.60 1.85
N GLN A 147 -15.64 14.32 2.08
CA GLN A 147 -16.98 13.77 2.06
C GLN A 147 -17.37 13.36 0.64
N ASP A 148 -17.10 14.23 -0.34
CA ASP A 148 -17.37 13.95 -1.76
C ASP A 148 -16.34 12.99 -2.36
N ALA A 149 -15.07 13.17 -2.06
CA ALA A 149 -13.97 12.33 -2.54
C ALA A 149 -13.99 10.91 -1.95
N SER A 150 -14.71 10.69 -0.87
CA SER A 150 -14.93 9.35 -0.32
C SER A 150 -15.96 8.54 -1.10
N GLN A 151 -16.63 9.14 -2.06
CA GLN A 151 -17.51 8.46 -3.00
C GLN A 151 -16.67 7.78 -4.10
N ASP A 152 -17.22 6.75 -4.71
CA ASP A 152 -16.52 5.88 -5.69
C ASP A 152 -16.08 6.58 -6.99
N SER A 153 -16.41 7.86 -7.15
CA SER A 153 -16.10 8.66 -8.34
C SER A 153 -14.74 9.37 -8.32
N PHE A 154 -14.12 9.53 -7.14
CA PHE A 154 -12.84 10.22 -7.03
C PHE A 154 -11.68 9.25 -7.19
N GLN A 155 -11.00 9.33 -8.34
CA GLN A 155 -9.86 8.46 -8.65
C GLN A 155 -8.53 9.14 -8.34
N LEU A 156 -7.75 8.49 -7.47
CA LEU A 156 -6.36 8.83 -7.23
C LEU A 156 -5.48 8.29 -8.36
N LYS A 157 -4.47 9.08 -8.75
CA LYS A 157 -3.48 8.71 -9.77
C LYS A 157 -2.15 8.38 -9.12
N ASN A 158 -1.33 7.62 -9.86
CA ASN A 158 0.03 7.32 -9.42
C ASN A 158 0.83 8.60 -9.15
N GLY A 159 1.46 8.68 -8.00
CA GLY A 159 2.24 9.84 -7.57
C GLY A 159 1.45 10.96 -6.90
N ASP A 160 0.13 10.85 -6.76
CA ASP A 160 -0.66 11.80 -5.97
C ASP A 160 -0.22 11.83 -4.51
N VAL A 161 -0.33 12.98 -3.87
CA VAL A 161 -0.12 13.14 -2.43
C VAL A 161 -1.32 13.89 -1.84
N ILE A 162 -1.91 13.30 -0.80
CA ILE A 162 -3.01 13.91 -0.03
C ILE A 162 -2.44 14.49 1.25
N GLY A 163 -2.61 15.79 1.43
CA GLY A 163 -2.30 16.50 2.67
C GLY A 163 -3.56 16.76 3.48
N ILE A 164 -3.56 16.33 4.74
CA ILE A 164 -4.68 16.53 5.65
C ILE A 164 -4.22 17.42 6.80
N TYR A 165 -4.70 18.66 6.79
CA TYR A 165 -4.32 19.66 7.77
C TYR A 165 -5.25 19.61 8.99
N PRO A 166 -4.80 20.11 10.16
CA PRO A 166 -5.66 20.26 11.31
C PRO A 166 -6.65 21.42 11.11
N VAL A 167 -7.83 21.30 11.70
CA VAL A 167 -8.76 22.43 11.83
C VAL A 167 -8.07 23.58 12.58
N ILE A 168 -7.95 24.74 11.96
CA ILE A 168 -7.33 25.92 12.58
C ILE A 168 -8.32 26.47 13.61
N ASN A 169 -7.92 26.44 14.88
CA ASN A 169 -8.69 27.07 15.96
C ASN A 169 -8.30 28.55 16.00
N GLU A 170 -9.08 29.41 15.36
CA GLU A 170 -8.85 30.87 15.31
C GLU A 170 -8.79 31.53 16.70
N LEU A 171 -9.28 30.86 17.73
CA LEU A 171 -9.30 31.36 19.10
C LEU A 171 -7.91 31.43 19.78
N LYS A 172 -6.86 30.85 19.20
CA LYS A 172 -5.51 30.95 19.76
C LYS A 172 -4.85 32.32 19.61
N ASN A 173 -5.38 33.21 18.76
CA ASN A 173 -4.86 34.56 18.52
C ASN A 173 -5.79 35.67 19.03
N ALA A 174 -6.81 35.34 19.78
CA ALA A 174 -7.59 36.38 20.47
C ALA A 174 -6.79 36.90 21.67
N VAL A 175 -6.06 37.99 21.47
CA VAL A 175 -5.52 38.79 22.58
C VAL A 175 -6.71 39.46 23.23
N LEU A 176 -7.07 39.06 24.44
CA LEU A 176 -7.97 39.79 25.31
C LEU A 176 -7.24 41.08 25.72
N LEU A 177 -7.67 42.19 25.16
CA LEU A 177 -7.31 43.54 25.62
C LEU A 177 -8.11 43.90 26.88
#